data_2eb51c2952b787bd3d7569f8dcfbe8a1
#
_entry.id   2eb51c2952b787bd3d7569f8dcfbe8a1
#
_cell.length_a   1.000
_cell.length_b   1.000
_cell.length_c   1.000
_cell.angle_alpha   90.00
_cell.angle_beta   90.00
_cell.angle_gamma   90.00
#
_symmetry.space_group_name_H-M   'P 1'
#
loop_
_entity.id
_entity.type
_entity.pdbx_description
1 polymer ?
#
loop_
_entity_poly.entity_id
_entity_poly.type
_entity_poly.pdbx_seq_one_letter_code
_entity_poly.pdbx_strand_id
1 'polypeptide(L)'
;MVLVSPTPKPFLQVGLVYLDHCPVQGRQRAELLLERVAVDTEAKANKVVQAAAERGLHSVVTQTCKVVGMRALQAGHSGAAMAWALRSGDSRFTSFLADRILAEYAASGTFSSTDLLDNLGASIVVSDRLTFLGKYREFHRLVEDSSFREAASLLHSLLCSRLAPKYFWVTLLIDTIPFLTADSPLFSSEQTYELLQCLQELSTDSSLATKQALLLEEHEPRLRLGLAKNLAVALTAEGDSAAD
;
A
#
# COMPACT_ATOMS: atom_id res chain seq x y z
N MET A 1 42.05 -14.52 8.92
CA MET A 1 41.51 -14.89 10.24
C MET A 1 41.13 -13.58 10.94
N VAL A 2 39.91 -13.09 10.70
CA VAL A 2 39.39 -11.83 11.30
C VAL A 2 38.71 -12.21 12.59
N LEU A 3 39.27 -11.77 13.70
CA LEU A 3 38.68 -11.90 15.03
C LEU A 3 37.43 -11.07 15.10
N VAL A 4 36.28 -11.71 14.93
CA VAL A 4 34.95 -11.13 15.24
C VAL A 4 34.87 -11.09 16.75
N SER A 5 35.12 -9.94 17.34
CA SER A 5 34.87 -9.68 18.76
C SER A 5 33.35 -9.76 19.03
N PRO A 6 32.88 -10.66 19.90
CA PRO A 6 31.50 -10.65 20.32
C PRO A 6 31.28 -9.39 21.19
N THR A 7 30.58 -8.40 20.65
CA THR A 7 30.16 -7.26 21.46
C THR A 7 29.19 -7.75 22.53
N PRO A 8 29.56 -7.68 23.81
CA PRO A 8 28.74 -8.23 24.88
C PRO A 8 27.48 -7.37 25.07
N LYS A 9 26.33 -8.02 24.94
CA LYS A 9 24.98 -7.45 25.05
C LYS A 9 24.66 -6.61 26.31
N PRO A 10 25.31 -6.83 27.48
CA PRO A 10 25.07 -5.99 28.66
C PRO A 10 25.66 -4.59 28.58
N PHE A 11 26.73 -4.37 27.84
CA PHE A 11 27.43 -3.08 27.81
C PHE A 11 26.64 -1.94 27.15
N LEU A 12 25.79 -2.23 26.15
CA LEU A 12 24.96 -1.21 25.52
C LEU A 12 23.96 -0.59 26.52
N GLN A 13 23.27 -1.44 27.26
CA GLN A 13 22.27 -0.97 28.26
C GLN A 13 22.95 -0.20 29.40
N VAL A 14 24.06 -0.70 29.93
CA VAL A 14 24.82 -0.02 30.98
C VAL A 14 25.35 1.32 30.48
N GLY A 15 25.87 1.37 29.24
CA GLY A 15 26.33 2.61 28.63
C GLY A 15 25.21 3.64 28.46
N LEU A 16 24.02 3.20 28.03
CA LEU A 16 22.86 4.09 27.89
C LEU A 16 22.38 4.62 29.24
N VAL A 17 22.28 3.77 30.27
CA VAL A 17 21.90 4.20 31.63
C VAL A 17 22.90 5.22 32.18
N TYR A 18 24.20 5.02 31.97
CA TYR A 18 25.21 6.00 32.34
C TYR A 18 25.01 7.34 31.63
N LEU A 19 24.75 7.30 30.33
CA LEU A 19 24.51 8.50 29.53
C LEU A 19 23.23 9.25 29.92
N ASP A 20 22.20 8.54 30.40
CA ASP A 20 20.98 9.17 30.93
C ASP A 20 21.23 10.06 32.14
N HIS A 21 22.31 9.80 32.90
CA HIS A 21 22.75 10.61 34.04
C HIS A 21 23.71 11.77 33.67
N CYS A 22 24.07 11.89 32.38
CA CYS A 22 24.96 12.95 31.89
C CYS A 22 24.15 14.18 31.41
N PRO A 23 24.07 15.30 32.16
CA PRO A 23 23.11 16.37 31.87
C PRO A 23 23.40 17.17 30.57
N VAL A 24 24.66 17.27 30.16
CA VAL A 24 25.05 18.19 29.06
C VAL A 24 25.14 17.52 27.71
N GLN A 25 25.68 16.30 27.61
CA GLN A 25 25.93 15.63 26.35
C GLN A 25 25.32 14.20 26.27
N GLY A 26 24.68 13.74 27.33
CA GLY A 26 24.23 12.36 27.46
C GLY A 26 23.31 11.95 26.32
N ARG A 27 22.30 12.77 25.99
CA ARG A 27 21.34 12.49 24.88
C ARG A 27 22.05 12.38 23.54
N GLN A 28 22.92 13.34 23.21
CA GLN A 28 23.64 13.31 21.92
C GLN A 28 24.60 12.11 21.83
N ARG A 29 25.25 11.74 22.91
CA ARG A 29 26.14 10.58 22.97
C ARG A 29 25.36 9.27 22.90
N ALA A 30 24.18 9.20 23.51
CA ALA A 30 23.28 8.04 23.41
C ALA A 30 22.79 7.84 21.97
N GLU A 31 22.44 8.92 21.26
CA GLU A 31 22.07 8.91 19.84
C GLU A 31 23.21 8.33 18.99
N LEU A 32 24.42 8.89 19.09
CA LEU A 32 25.61 8.40 18.36
C LEU A 32 25.97 6.96 18.71
N LEU A 33 25.76 6.54 19.96
CA LEU A 33 26.03 5.17 20.38
C LEU A 33 25.05 4.20 19.71
N LEU A 34 23.76 4.53 19.69
CA LEU A 34 22.71 3.71 19.09
C LEU A 34 22.83 3.63 17.56
N GLU A 35 23.20 4.73 16.90
CA GLU A 35 23.42 4.77 15.44
C GLU A 35 24.57 3.84 15.00
N ARG A 36 25.58 3.64 15.86
CA ARG A 36 26.74 2.78 15.58
C ARG A 36 26.50 1.30 15.85
N VAL A 37 25.37 0.97 16.47
CA VAL A 37 25.03 -0.44 16.74
C VAL A 37 24.76 -1.18 15.42
N ALA A 38 25.55 -2.21 15.13
CA ALA A 38 25.28 -3.07 14.00
C ALA A 38 23.97 -3.85 14.23
N VAL A 39 22.95 -3.52 13.45
CA VAL A 39 21.62 -4.14 13.52
C VAL A 39 21.57 -5.33 12.56
N ASP A 40 22.11 -6.48 12.95
CA ASP A 40 22.21 -7.68 12.10
C ASP A 40 20.96 -8.55 12.19
N THR A 41 20.26 -8.49 13.32
CA THR A 41 19.09 -9.33 13.61
C THR A 41 17.89 -8.48 14.01
N GLU A 42 16.69 -8.99 13.76
CA GLU A 42 15.45 -8.34 14.14
C GLU A 42 15.35 -8.11 15.66
N ALA A 43 15.84 -9.07 16.45
CA ALA A 43 15.88 -8.93 17.91
C ALA A 43 16.76 -7.77 18.38
N LYS A 44 17.88 -7.52 17.69
CA LYS A 44 18.73 -6.36 17.97
C LYS A 44 18.04 -5.06 17.53
N ALA A 45 17.41 -5.05 16.35
CA ALA A 45 16.64 -3.93 15.85
C ALA A 45 15.56 -3.51 16.86
N ASN A 46 14.78 -4.45 17.34
CA ASN A 46 13.74 -4.20 18.34
C ASN A 46 14.29 -3.56 19.61
N LYS A 47 15.45 -4.04 20.11
CA LYS A 47 16.11 -3.47 21.28
C LYS A 47 16.61 -2.04 21.06
N VAL A 48 17.21 -1.77 19.88
CA VAL A 48 17.68 -0.42 19.52
C VAL A 48 16.51 0.54 19.41
N VAL A 49 15.44 0.13 18.71
CA VAL A 49 14.24 0.94 18.54
C VAL A 49 13.56 1.23 19.88
N GLN A 50 13.44 0.23 20.76
CA GLN A 50 12.89 0.41 22.10
C GLN A 50 13.74 1.38 22.92
N ALA A 51 15.05 1.15 22.99
CA ALA A 51 15.97 2.02 23.76
C ALA A 51 15.98 3.47 23.26
N ALA A 52 15.86 3.66 21.93
CA ALA A 52 15.75 4.98 21.32
C ALA A 52 14.40 5.65 21.60
N ALA A 53 13.30 4.90 21.52
CA ALA A 53 11.95 5.40 21.78
C ALA A 53 11.78 5.84 23.24
N GLU A 54 12.29 5.08 24.20
CA GLU A 54 12.28 5.41 25.63
C GLU A 54 13.00 6.75 25.92
N ARG A 55 13.95 7.15 25.07
CA ARG A 55 14.73 8.40 25.19
C ARG A 55 14.26 9.51 24.25
N GLY A 56 13.19 9.30 23.50
CA GLY A 56 12.65 10.25 22.52
C GLY A 56 13.61 10.54 21.35
N LEU A 57 14.47 9.57 20.98
CA LEU A 57 15.42 9.68 19.87
C LEU A 57 14.75 9.24 18.57
N HIS A 58 13.81 10.03 18.08
CA HIS A 58 12.98 9.69 16.91
C HIS A 58 13.80 9.48 15.64
N SER A 59 14.91 10.21 15.46
CA SER A 59 15.83 10.04 14.32
C SER A 59 16.37 8.61 14.24
N VAL A 60 16.85 8.08 15.37
CA VAL A 60 17.40 6.71 15.46
C VAL A 60 16.31 5.67 15.21
N VAL A 61 15.11 5.86 15.78
CA VAL A 61 13.95 4.97 15.53
C VAL A 61 13.65 4.90 14.05
N THR A 62 13.46 6.05 13.41
CA THR A 62 13.12 6.14 11.99
C THR A 62 14.20 5.52 11.12
N GLN A 63 15.47 5.83 11.34
CA GLN A 63 16.58 5.29 10.56
C GLN A 63 16.75 3.77 10.73
N THR A 64 16.68 3.28 11.97
CA THR A 64 16.77 1.84 12.25
C THR A 64 15.64 1.08 11.57
N CYS A 65 14.40 1.56 11.68
CA CYS A 65 13.25 0.96 11.02
C CYS A 65 13.39 0.96 9.50
N LYS A 66 13.90 2.04 8.89
CA LYS A 66 14.15 2.11 7.44
C LYS A 66 15.20 1.09 7.00
N VAL A 67 16.30 0.99 7.70
CA VAL A 67 17.39 0.03 7.36
C VAL A 67 16.88 -1.40 7.42
N VAL A 68 16.14 -1.76 8.46
CA VAL A 68 15.60 -3.12 8.61
C VAL A 68 14.50 -3.39 7.60
N GLY A 69 13.60 -2.43 7.38
CA GLY A 69 12.54 -2.52 6.37
C GLY A 69 13.10 -2.70 4.96
N MET A 70 14.15 -1.95 4.59
CA MET A 70 14.81 -2.12 3.29
C MET A 70 15.49 -3.48 3.14
N ARG A 71 16.10 -4.01 4.19
CA ARG A 71 16.65 -5.39 4.16
C ARG A 71 15.55 -6.44 3.98
N ALA A 72 14.45 -6.29 4.69
CA ALA A 72 13.30 -7.19 4.54
C ALA A 72 12.77 -7.16 3.11
N LEU A 73 12.67 -5.97 2.51
CA LEU A 73 12.26 -5.81 1.11
C LEU A 73 13.23 -6.49 0.14
N GLN A 74 14.54 -6.32 0.33
CA GLN A 74 15.56 -6.97 -0.48
C GLN A 74 15.55 -8.50 -0.36
N ALA A 75 15.14 -9.02 0.80
CA ALA A 75 14.92 -10.44 1.04
C ALA A 75 13.59 -10.98 0.49
N GLY A 76 12.75 -10.13 -0.16
CA GLY A 76 11.45 -10.53 -0.67
C GLY A 76 10.33 -10.58 0.37
N HIS A 77 10.57 -10.10 1.60
CA HIS A 77 9.60 -10.09 2.69
C HIS A 77 8.87 -8.74 2.75
N SER A 78 8.03 -8.45 1.74
CA SER A 78 7.31 -7.16 1.60
C SER A 78 6.40 -6.85 2.81
N GLY A 79 5.80 -7.88 3.41
CA GLY A 79 5.01 -7.73 4.64
C GLY A 79 5.83 -7.25 5.84
N ALA A 80 6.95 -7.90 6.12
CA ALA A 80 7.85 -7.48 7.20
C ALA A 80 8.40 -6.07 6.93
N ALA A 81 8.74 -5.75 5.67
CA ALA A 81 9.19 -4.41 5.28
C ALA A 81 8.14 -3.34 5.61
N MET A 82 6.86 -3.59 5.30
CA MET A 82 5.76 -2.67 5.59
C MET A 82 5.56 -2.50 7.10
N ALA A 83 5.63 -3.59 7.88
CA ALA A 83 5.52 -3.50 9.34
C ALA A 83 6.62 -2.59 9.95
N TRP A 84 7.85 -2.68 9.44
CA TRP A 84 8.93 -1.79 9.85
C TRP A 84 8.73 -0.34 9.37
N ALA A 85 8.16 -0.15 8.17
CA ALA A 85 7.84 1.19 7.68
C ALA A 85 6.79 1.89 8.54
N LEU A 86 5.75 1.20 8.93
CA LEU A 86 4.72 1.73 9.84
C LEU A 86 5.32 2.13 11.18
N ARG A 87 6.21 1.32 11.74
CA ARG A 87 6.92 1.64 12.98
C ARG A 87 7.87 2.83 12.84
N SER A 88 8.36 3.13 11.64
CA SER A 88 9.24 4.28 11.40
C SER A 88 8.53 5.62 11.56
N GLY A 89 7.19 5.65 11.41
CA GLY A 89 6.40 6.88 11.35
C GLY A 89 6.67 7.76 10.12
N ASP A 90 7.44 7.28 9.14
CA ASP A 90 7.78 8.03 7.94
C ASP A 90 6.80 7.73 6.81
N SER A 91 5.91 8.69 6.50
CA SER A 91 4.90 8.55 5.45
C SER A 91 5.50 8.35 4.05
N ARG A 92 6.68 8.93 3.77
CA ARG A 92 7.34 8.78 2.47
C ARG A 92 7.85 7.36 2.28
N PHE A 93 8.47 6.80 3.31
CA PHE A 93 8.95 5.43 3.28
C PHE A 93 7.80 4.43 3.18
N THR A 94 6.72 4.68 3.92
CA THR A 94 5.50 3.88 3.84
C THR A 94 4.85 3.95 2.46
N SER A 95 4.76 5.15 1.87
CA SER A 95 4.26 5.33 0.50
C SER A 95 5.11 4.61 -0.54
N PHE A 96 6.43 4.69 -0.42
CA PHE A 96 7.35 3.99 -1.31
C PHE A 96 7.13 2.46 -1.28
N LEU A 97 6.94 1.88 -0.09
CA LEU A 97 6.67 0.45 0.05
C LEU A 97 5.27 0.07 -0.46
N ALA A 98 4.27 0.91 -0.22
CA ALA A 98 2.93 0.69 -0.77
C ALA A 98 2.95 0.69 -2.31
N ASP A 99 3.64 1.66 -2.93
CA ASP A 99 3.83 1.68 -4.39
C ASP A 99 4.57 0.44 -4.90
N ARG A 100 5.54 -0.06 -4.14
CA ARG A 100 6.28 -1.28 -4.50
C ARG A 100 5.38 -2.52 -4.47
N ILE A 101 4.55 -2.66 -3.44
CA ILE A 101 3.59 -3.77 -3.32
C ILE A 101 2.54 -3.69 -4.44
N LEU A 102 2.03 -2.50 -4.76
CA LEU A 102 1.10 -2.30 -5.88
C LEU A 102 1.73 -2.65 -7.23
N ALA A 103 2.99 -2.27 -7.46
CA ALA A 103 3.70 -2.62 -8.68
C ALA A 103 3.96 -4.13 -8.78
N GLU A 104 4.25 -4.81 -7.67
CA GLU A 104 4.37 -6.26 -7.59
C GLU A 104 3.04 -6.95 -7.91
N TYR A 105 1.93 -6.46 -7.34
CA TYR A 105 0.59 -6.93 -7.67
C TYR A 105 0.26 -6.75 -9.16
N ALA A 106 0.50 -5.56 -9.71
CA ALA A 106 0.26 -5.29 -11.13
C ALA A 106 1.08 -6.18 -12.09
N ALA A 107 2.17 -6.78 -11.59
CA ALA A 107 3.00 -7.70 -12.36
C ALA A 107 2.59 -9.16 -12.22
N SER A 108 2.14 -9.58 -11.02
CA SER A 108 1.87 -10.97 -10.63
C SER A 108 0.38 -11.32 -10.54
N GLY A 109 -0.49 -10.33 -10.37
CA GLY A 109 -1.92 -10.52 -10.12
C GLY A 109 -2.26 -11.03 -8.71
N THR A 110 -1.26 -11.12 -7.81
CA THR A 110 -1.46 -11.65 -6.45
C THR A 110 -0.72 -10.82 -5.40
N PHE A 111 -1.32 -10.71 -4.21
CA PHE A 111 -0.65 -10.10 -3.06
C PHE A 111 0.26 -11.10 -2.37
N SER A 112 1.54 -10.75 -2.19
CA SER A 112 2.53 -11.58 -1.51
C SER A 112 2.36 -11.61 0.02
N SER A 113 1.56 -10.72 0.61
CA SER A 113 1.44 -10.54 2.07
C SER A 113 0.03 -10.12 2.48
N THR A 114 -0.96 -10.97 2.23
CA THR A 114 -2.37 -10.71 2.54
C THR A 114 -2.62 -10.48 4.03
N ASP A 115 -2.04 -11.31 4.90
CA ASP A 115 -2.22 -11.23 6.35
C ASP A 115 -1.83 -9.88 6.93
N LEU A 116 -0.78 -9.25 6.40
CA LEU A 116 -0.38 -7.92 6.85
C LEU A 116 -1.38 -6.86 6.39
N LEU A 117 -1.82 -6.94 5.14
CA LEU A 117 -2.77 -5.97 4.57
C LEU A 117 -4.11 -6.03 5.29
N ASP A 118 -4.55 -7.22 5.68
CA ASP A 118 -5.78 -7.43 6.45
C ASP A 118 -5.69 -6.87 7.88
N ASN A 119 -4.47 -6.75 8.43
CA ASN A 119 -4.21 -6.25 9.78
C ASN A 119 -3.69 -4.79 9.84
N LEU A 120 -3.74 -4.03 8.76
CA LEU A 120 -3.26 -2.63 8.75
C LEU A 120 -4.04 -1.72 9.72
N GLY A 121 -5.34 -1.98 9.94
CA GLY A 121 -6.18 -1.24 10.88
C GLY A 121 -6.10 0.28 10.70
N ALA A 122 -5.95 1.00 11.81
CA ALA A 122 -5.84 2.47 11.80
C ALA A 122 -4.59 3.01 11.09
N SER A 123 -3.58 2.16 10.83
CA SER A 123 -2.34 2.57 10.15
C SER A 123 -2.54 2.92 8.68
N ILE A 124 -3.67 2.54 8.09
CA ILE A 124 -4.04 2.87 6.70
C ILE A 124 -3.96 4.39 6.43
N VAL A 125 -4.26 5.23 7.42
CA VAL A 125 -4.32 6.69 7.28
C VAL A 125 -2.95 7.38 7.19
N VAL A 126 -1.86 6.64 7.38
CA VAL A 126 -0.48 7.19 7.39
C VAL A 126 -0.08 7.80 6.04
N SER A 127 -0.60 7.26 4.93
CA SER A 127 -0.37 7.82 3.60
C SER A 127 -1.49 7.45 2.62
N ASP A 128 -1.74 8.31 1.63
CA ASP A 128 -2.75 8.07 0.58
C ASP A 128 -2.50 6.76 -0.18
N ARG A 129 -1.23 6.43 -0.41
CA ARG A 129 -0.85 5.18 -1.08
C ARG A 129 -1.19 3.94 -0.25
N LEU A 130 -0.99 4.03 1.06
CA LEU A 130 -1.36 2.95 1.96
C LEU A 130 -2.88 2.85 2.12
N THR A 131 -3.58 3.99 2.17
CA THR A 131 -5.04 4.05 2.14
C THR A 131 -5.59 3.35 0.91
N PHE A 132 -5.05 3.68 -0.26
CA PHE A 132 -5.43 3.02 -1.52
C PHE A 132 -5.16 1.51 -1.47
N LEU A 133 -3.96 1.10 -1.07
CA LEU A 133 -3.59 -0.32 -0.96
C LEU A 133 -4.53 -1.10 -0.05
N GLY A 134 -4.85 -0.55 1.14
CA GLY A 134 -5.76 -1.17 2.09
C GLY A 134 -7.19 -1.29 1.54
N LYS A 135 -7.70 -0.23 0.87
CA LYS A 135 -9.01 -0.25 0.23
C LYS A 135 -9.07 -1.19 -0.98
N TYR A 136 -7.99 -1.32 -1.73
CA TYR A 136 -7.91 -2.27 -2.83
C TYR A 136 -7.88 -3.72 -2.32
N ARG A 137 -7.22 -3.99 -1.19
CA ARG A 137 -7.32 -5.31 -0.52
C ARG A 137 -8.74 -5.58 -0.01
N GLU A 138 -9.42 -4.58 0.57
CA GLU A 138 -10.83 -4.69 0.97
C GLU A 138 -11.73 -5.05 -0.21
N PHE A 139 -11.50 -4.43 -1.38
CA PHE A 139 -12.19 -4.79 -2.63
C PHE A 139 -12.04 -6.28 -2.95
N HIS A 140 -10.82 -6.82 -2.92
CA HIS A 140 -10.61 -8.26 -3.16
C HIS A 140 -11.32 -9.14 -2.15
N ARG A 141 -11.34 -8.75 -0.88
CA ARG A 141 -12.07 -9.49 0.16
C ARG A 141 -13.58 -9.50 -0.10
N LEU A 142 -14.15 -8.35 -0.51
CA LEU A 142 -15.57 -8.30 -0.88
C LEU A 142 -15.89 -9.20 -2.08
N VAL A 143 -14.98 -9.33 -3.03
CA VAL A 143 -15.11 -10.27 -4.16
C VAL A 143 -15.04 -11.73 -3.66
N GLU A 144 -14.09 -12.05 -2.78
CA GLU A 144 -13.97 -13.37 -2.13
C GLU A 144 -15.25 -13.74 -1.36
N ASP A 145 -15.84 -12.75 -0.65
CA ASP A 145 -17.09 -12.89 0.12
C ASP A 145 -18.37 -12.86 -0.76
N SER A 146 -18.22 -12.75 -2.09
CA SER A 146 -19.33 -12.63 -3.05
C SER A 146 -20.25 -11.41 -2.86
N SER A 147 -19.77 -10.37 -2.18
CA SER A 147 -20.46 -9.09 -1.97
C SER A 147 -20.27 -8.16 -3.18
N PHE A 148 -20.70 -8.59 -4.37
CA PHE A 148 -20.39 -7.94 -5.64
C PHE A 148 -20.87 -6.50 -5.76
N ARG A 149 -22.01 -6.14 -5.17
CA ARG A 149 -22.53 -4.76 -5.21
C ARG A 149 -21.65 -3.81 -4.40
N GLU A 150 -21.20 -4.24 -3.23
CA GLU A 150 -20.28 -3.46 -2.39
C GLU A 150 -18.89 -3.37 -3.03
N ALA A 151 -18.42 -4.47 -3.61
CA ALA A 151 -17.16 -4.52 -4.35
C ALA A 151 -17.17 -3.54 -5.55
N ALA A 152 -18.25 -3.53 -6.35
CA ALA A 152 -18.40 -2.62 -7.48
C ALA A 152 -18.41 -1.15 -7.03
N SER A 153 -19.16 -0.83 -5.97
CA SER A 153 -19.21 0.53 -5.40
C SER A 153 -17.86 0.98 -4.89
N LEU A 154 -17.11 0.10 -4.20
CA LEU A 154 -15.77 0.41 -3.71
C LEU A 154 -14.78 0.61 -4.87
N LEU A 155 -14.82 -0.25 -5.88
CA LEU A 155 -13.95 -0.14 -7.07
C LEU A 155 -14.18 1.16 -7.83
N HIS A 156 -15.45 1.54 -8.04
CA HIS A 156 -15.82 2.83 -8.61
C HIS A 156 -15.25 4.00 -7.77
N SER A 157 -15.45 3.97 -6.44
CA SER A 157 -14.91 4.98 -5.53
C SER A 157 -13.39 5.09 -5.62
N LEU A 158 -12.66 3.98 -5.76
CA LEU A 158 -11.20 3.97 -5.91
C LEU A 158 -10.74 4.64 -7.21
N LEU A 159 -11.48 4.46 -8.30
CA LEU A 159 -11.19 5.13 -9.57
C LEU A 159 -11.45 6.64 -9.48
N CYS A 160 -12.62 7.03 -8.96
CA CYS A 160 -13.06 8.43 -8.92
C CYS A 160 -12.34 9.27 -7.86
N SER A 161 -11.91 8.67 -6.74
CA SER A 161 -11.19 9.37 -5.66
C SER A 161 -9.79 9.88 -6.05
N ARG A 162 -9.23 9.40 -7.17
CA ARG A 162 -7.87 9.69 -7.64
C ARG A 162 -6.75 9.36 -6.63
N LEU A 163 -7.05 8.56 -5.62
CA LEU A 163 -6.05 8.05 -4.66
C LEU A 163 -5.12 7.04 -5.32
N ALA A 164 -5.63 6.31 -6.30
CA ALA A 164 -4.85 5.37 -7.09
C ALA A 164 -3.76 6.08 -7.91
N PRO A 165 -2.54 5.53 -7.98
CA PRO A 165 -1.55 6.01 -8.95
C PRO A 165 -2.04 5.77 -10.38
N LYS A 166 -1.78 6.70 -11.29
CA LYS A 166 -2.24 6.61 -12.68
C LYS A 166 -1.86 5.29 -13.36
N TYR A 167 -0.65 4.79 -13.09
CA TYR A 167 -0.20 3.51 -13.64
C TYR A 167 -1.06 2.32 -13.21
N PHE A 168 -1.82 2.45 -12.12
CA PHE A 168 -2.68 1.39 -11.60
C PHE A 168 -4.12 1.45 -12.12
N TRP A 169 -4.53 2.56 -12.74
CA TRP A 169 -5.89 2.76 -13.23
C TRP A 169 -6.28 1.74 -14.29
N VAL A 170 -5.34 1.31 -15.13
CA VAL A 170 -5.59 0.25 -16.13
C VAL A 170 -6.00 -1.05 -15.43
N THR A 171 -5.31 -1.43 -14.36
CA THR A 171 -5.65 -2.62 -13.56
C THR A 171 -7.06 -2.49 -12.96
N LEU A 172 -7.39 -1.34 -12.35
CA LEU A 172 -8.71 -1.10 -11.77
C LEU A 172 -9.82 -1.17 -12.83
N LEU A 173 -9.60 -0.63 -14.03
CA LEU A 173 -10.58 -0.73 -15.12
C LEU A 173 -10.76 -2.18 -15.59
N ILE A 174 -9.69 -2.95 -15.68
CA ILE A 174 -9.77 -4.38 -16.01
C ILE A 174 -10.59 -5.13 -14.95
N ASP A 175 -10.41 -4.80 -13.68
CA ASP A 175 -11.16 -5.37 -12.56
C ASP A 175 -12.66 -5.04 -12.61
N THR A 176 -13.09 -4.01 -13.37
CA THR A 176 -14.52 -3.74 -13.57
C THR A 176 -15.19 -4.73 -14.54
N ILE A 177 -14.44 -5.41 -15.41
CA ILE A 177 -14.99 -6.26 -16.48
C ILE A 177 -15.96 -7.34 -15.96
N PRO A 178 -15.66 -8.09 -14.89
CA PRO A 178 -16.58 -9.09 -14.34
C PRO A 178 -17.93 -8.47 -13.91
N PHE A 179 -17.90 -7.26 -13.34
CA PHE A 179 -19.08 -6.55 -12.86
C PHE A 179 -19.92 -5.99 -14.01
N LEU A 180 -19.27 -5.57 -15.11
CA LEU A 180 -19.95 -5.08 -16.33
C LEU A 180 -20.60 -6.19 -17.15
N THR A 181 -20.16 -7.43 -16.96
CA THR A 181 -20.71 -8.62 -17.67
C THR A 181 -21.79 -9.33 -16.87
N ALA A 182 -22.09 -8.89 -15.63
CA ALA A 182 -23.14 -9.46 -14.79
C ALA A 182 -24.53 -9.30 -15.43
N ASP A 183 -25.46 -10.19 -15.08
CA ASP A 183 -26.83 -10.18 -15.61
C ASP A 183 -27.65 -9.00 -15.11
N SER A 184 -27.37 -8.52 -13.89
CA SER A 184 -27.96 -7.30 -13.31
C SER A 184 -26.96 -6.16 -13.29
N PRO A 185 -27.38 -4.91 -13.55
CA PRO A 185 -26.47 -3.77 -13.51
C PRO A 185 -25.97 -3.55 -12.08
N LEU A 186 -24.64 -3.56 -11.91
CA LEU A 186 -23.99 -3.32 -10.62
C LEU A 186 -23.53 -1.86 -10.49
N PHE A 187 -23.40 -1.14 -11.61
CA PHE A 187 -23.11 0.29 -11.64
C PHE A 187 -24.35 1.05 -12.12
N SER A 188 -24.64 2.21 -11.51
CA SER A 188 -25.67 3.13 -11.98
C SER A 188 -25.27 3.77 -13.33
N SER A 189 -26.21 4.47 -13.97
CA SER A 189 -25.93 5.22 -15.20
C SER A 189 -24.84 6.28 -14.97
N GLU A 190 -24.91 7.03 -13.87
CA GLU A 190 -23.94 8.05 -13.48
C GLU A 190 -22.54 7.43 -13.27
N GLN A 191 -22.45 6.37 -12.47
CA GLN A 191 -21.18 5.65 -12.25
C GLN A 191 -20.58 5.12 -13.56
N THR A 192 -21.42 4.64 -14.47
CA THR A 192 -20.97 4.14 -15.77
C THR A 192 -20.41 5.26 -16.64
N TYR A 193 -20.99 6.47 -16.61
CA TYR A 193 -20.42 7.65 -17.28
C TYR A 193 -19.06 8.04 -16.71
N GLU A 194 -18.89 8.01 -15.38
CA GLU A 194 -17.62 8.29 -14.75
C GLU A 194 -16.54 7.26 -15.14
N LEU A 195 -16.89 5.97 -15.21
CA LEU A 195 -15.98 4.93 -15.69
C LEU A 195 -15.60 5.12 -17.16
N LEU A 196 -16.55 5.53 -18.04
CA LEU A 196 -16.25 5.90 -19.42
C LEU A 196 -15.29 7.08 -19.52
N GLN A 197 -15.47 8.08 -18.68
CA GLN A 197 -14.57 9.23 -18.61
C GLN A 197 -13.16 8.81 -18.17
N CYS A 198 -13.03 7.94 -17.15
CA CYS A 198 -11.74 7.39 -16.72
C CYS A 198 -11.05 6.61 -17.87
N LEU A 199 -11.81 5.80 -18.61
CA LEU A 199 -11.29 5.06 -19.75
C LEU A 199 -10.80 6.00 -20.86
N GLN A 200 -11.56 7.06 -21.15
CA GLN A 200 -11.18 8.05 -22.16
C GLN A 200 -9.94 8.84 -21.74
N GLU A 201 -9.84 9.22 -20.46
CA GLU A 201 -8.65 9.90 -19.93
C GLU A 201 -7.40 9.05 -20.12
N LEU A 202 -7.48 7.73 -19.83
CA LEU A 202 -6.37 6.81 -20.03
C LEU A 202 -6.02 6.56 -21.50
N SER A 203 -7.03 6.41 -22.36
CA SER A 203 -6.79 6.20 -23.81
C SER A 203 -6.11 7.39 -24.48
N THR A 204 -6.25 8.59 -23.91
CA THR A 204 -5.59 9.83 -24.39
C THR A 204 -4.26 10.13 -23.71
N ASP A 205 -3.91 9.39 -22.64
CA ASP A 205 -2.69 9.66 -21.86
C ASP A 205 -1.46 9.06 -22.54
N SER A 206 -0.68 9.91 -23.21
CA SER A 206 0.59 9.52 -23.85
C SER A 206 1.72 9.19 -22.87
N SER A 207 1.52 9.41 -21.57
CA SER A 207 2.52 9.14 -20.52
C SER A 207 2.46 7.72 -19.96
N LEU A 208 1.49 6.91 -20.39
CA LEU A 208 1.37 5.51 -19.96
C LEU A 208 2.61 4.68 -20.34
N ALA A 209 3.08 3.87 -19.40
CA ALA A 209 4.16 2.93 -19.68
C ALA A 209 3.71 1.92 -20.77
N THR A 210 4.61 1.54 -21.66
CA THR A 210 4.32 0.66 -22.80
C THR A 210 3.55 -0.60 -22.42
N LYS A 211 3.90 -1.24 -21.28
CA LYS A 211 3.20 -2.43 -20.79
C LYS A 211 1.73 -2.15 -20.47
N GLN A 212 1.42 -1.01 -19.88
CA GLN A 212 0.05 -0.63 -19.50
C GLN A 212 -0.76 -0.20 -20.71
N ALA A 213 -0.13 0.49 -21.66
CA ALA A 213 -0.77 0.83 -22.93
C ALA A 213 -1.20 -0.43 -23.70
N LEU A 214 -0.32 -1.45 -23.78
CA LEU A 214 -0.64 -2.74 -24.40
C LEU A 214 -1.78 -3.48 -23.68
N LEU A 215 -1.75 -3.50 -22.33
CA LEU A 215 -2.83 -4.10 -21.54
C LEU A 215 -4.17 -3.37 -21.75
N LEU A 216 -4.13 -2.05 -21.82
CA LEU A 216 -5.34 -1.27 -22.10
C LEU A 216 -5.88 -1.57 -23.51
N GLU A 217 -5.02 -1.58 -24.54
CA GLU A 217 -5.40 -1.88 -25.92
C GLU A 217 -6.05 -3.27 -26.06
N GLU A 218 -5.52 -4.26 -25.35
CA GLU A 218 -6.08 -5.63 -25.34
C GLU A 218 -7.49 -5.68 -24.74
N HIS A 219 -7.74 -4.93 -23.67
CA HIS A 219 -8.99 -5.01 -22.89
C HIS A 219 -10.00 -3.91 -23.25
N GLU A 220 -9.59 -2.86 -23.95
CA GLU A 220 -10.44 -1.71 -24.29
C GLU A 220 -11.74 -2.09 -25.02
N PRO A 221 -11.74 -2.99 -26.03
CA PRO A 221 -12.97 -3.37 -26.71
C PRO A 221 -13.98 -4.03 -25.75
N ARG A 222 -13.49 -4.86 -24.83
CA ARG A 222 -14.34 -5.54 -23.82
C ARG A 222 -14.89 -4.55 -22.81
N LEU A 223 -14.06 -3.59 -22.36
CA LEU A 223 -14.46 -2.51 -21.46
C LEU A 223 -15.53 -1.64 -22.10
N ARG A 224 -15.33 -1.16 -23.33
CA ARG A 224 -16.32 -0.33 -24.06
C ARG A 224 -17.65 -1.07 -24.25
N LEU A 225 -17.61 -2.33 -24.63
CA LEU A 225 -18.81 -3.15 -24.81
C LEU A 225 -19.55 -3.35 -23.46
N GLY A 226 -18.82 -3.71 -22.41
CA GLY A 226 -19.39 -3.92 -21.08
C GLY A 226 -20.01 -2.63 -20.50
N LEU A 227 -19.31 -1.50 -20.62
CA LEU A 227 -19.83 -0.20 -20.20
C LEU A 227 -21.08 0.22 -20.98
N ALA A 228 -21.10 0.02 -22.30
CA ALA A 228 -22.30 0.31 -23.12
C ALA A 228 -23.48 -0.59 -22.74
N LYS A 229 -23.24 -1.90 -22.51
CA LYS A 229 -24.27 -2.83 -22.04
C LYS A 229 -24.82 -2.41 -20.67
N ASN A 230 -23.93 -2.18 -19.70
CA ASN A 230 -24.35 -1.78 -18.34
C ASN A 230 -25.13 -0.46 -18.36
N LEU A 231 -24.67 0.53 -19.15
CA LEU A 231 -25.37 1.81 -19.30
C LEU A 231 -26.79 1.63 -19.85
N ALA A 232 -26.95 0.82 -20.90
CA ALA A 232 -28.28 0.56 -21.48
C ALA A 232 -29.23 -0.08 -20.47
N VAL A 233 -28.76 -1.07 -19.70
CA VAL A 233 -29.56 -1.76 -18.69
C VAL A 233 -29.86 -0.83 -17.49
N ALA A 234 -28.88 -0.05 -17.03
CA ALA A 234 -29.06 0.89 -15.93
C ALA A 234 -30.09 1.98 -16.28
N LEU A 235 -29.99 2.57 -17.47
CA LEU A 235 -30.93 3.60 -17.92
C LEU A 235 -32.37 3.07 -18.03
N THR A 236 -32.56 1.82 -18.49
CA THR A 236 -33.91 1.22 -18.56
C THR A 236 -34.45 0.98 -17.15
N ALA A 237 -33.66 0.44 -16.22
CA ALA A 237 -34.06 0.20 -14.84
C ALA A 237 -34.35 1.50 -14.07
N GLU A 238 -33.58 2.57 -14.31
CA GLU A 238 -33.79 3.89 -13.69
C GLU A 238 -35.03 4.59 -14.30
N GLY A 239 -35.31 4.40 -15.59
CA GLY A 239 -36.48 4.93 -16.25
C GLY A 239 -37.78 4.30 -15.75
N ASP A 240 -37.78 2.99 -15.53
CA ASP A 240 -38.95 2.26 -15.01
C ASP A 240 -39.23 2.68 -13.54
N SER A 241 -38.20 2.88 -12.74
CA SER A 241 -38.38 3.34 -11.33
C SER A 241 -38.80 4.80 -11.18
N ALA A 242 -38.68 5.62 -12.19
CA ALA A 242 -39.12 7.01 -12.20
C ALA A 242 -40.61 7.16 -12.69
N ALA A 243 -41.17 6.09 -13.24
CA ALA A 243 -42.54 6.05 -13.79
C ALA A 243 -43.58 5.49 -12.78
N ASP A 244 -43.14 4.87 -11.68
CA ASP A 244 -43.94 4.42 -10.54
C ASP A 244 -43.95 5.48 -9.41
#